data_cb4af126178a3cc5a04a39b17d6a68d9
#
_entry.id   cb4af126178a3cc5a04a39b17d6a68d9
#
_cell.length_a   1.000
_cell.length_b   1.000
_cell.length_c   1.000
_cell.angle_alpha   90.00
_cell.angle_beta   90.00
_cell.angle_gamma   90.00
#
_symmetry.space_group_name_H-M   'P 1'
#
loop_
_entity.id
_entity.type
_entity.pdbx_description
1 polymer ?
#
loop_
_entity_poly.entity_id
_entity_poly.type
_entity_poly.pdbx_seq_one_letter_code
_entity_poly.pdbx_strand_id
1 'polypeptide(L)'
;MITDFDDFCTWMFVLIDDIWQVIGPLYRRPGPPSACSDSELLTMALVGECREWDKETNLIAEWQNYRHLFPVIPERTRFNRRRRNLMGAINHVRQMVLRVLDVAQDGQCVIDSLPVPVVQFHLVPSSTGDWDAHGAAFGRCETKKQTIYGYRLHLLITLGGAIVDFELTSANADDRDAARDMLSAHPGLTVIGDKGYISAPLAEQLWEQYQIRLLTLPRANQHAQLSPVVRRLINQVRQIIETVNGQLTEQFGIETNHAQSFWGLCARLYTKLTAHTLCVYLNRLLGNPEWLRIKALAFPNARAQSNGF
;
A
#
# COMPACT_ATOMS: atom_id res chain seq x y z
N MET A 1 6.97 -9.48 21.96
CA MET A 1 5.50 -9.33 21.74
C MET A 1 5.20 -7.84 21.91
N ILE A 2 4.39 -7.25 21.04
CA ILE A 2 3.97 -5.83 21.17
C ILE A 2 2.84 -5.80 22.19
N THR A 3 3.05 -5.08 23.30
CA THR A 3 2.13 -5.02 24.43
C THR A 3 1.35 -3.70 24.46
N ASP A 4 1.95 -2.63 23.99
CA ASP A 4 1.37 -1.29 23.94
C ASP A 4 1.81 -0.51 22.68
N PHE A 5 1.43 0.74 22.60
CA PHE A 5 1.76 1.59 21.45
C PHE A 5 3.24 2.01 21.44
N ASP A 6 3.85 2.19 22.60
CA ASP A 6 5.27 2.56 22.69
C ASP A 6 6.15 1.40 22.19
N ASP A 7 5.81 0.17 22.54
CA ASP A 7 6.44 -1.03 21.96
C ASP A 7 6.31 -1.05 20.43
N PHE A 8 5.11 -0.78 19.90
CA PHE A 8 4.91 -0.74 18.45
C PHE A 8 5.78 0.33 17.78
N CYS A 9 5.82 1.54 18.34
CA CYS A 9 6.67 2.61 17.84
C CYS A 9 8.16 2.23 17.89
N THR A 10 8.60 1.60 18.97
CA THR A 10 9.98 1.16 19.14
C THR A 10 10.36 0.10 18.09
N TRP A 11 9.53 -0.91 17.88
CA TRP A 11 9.75 -1.92 16.85
C TRP A 11 9.81 -1.31 15.44
N MET A 12 8.90 -0.41 15.13
CA MET A 12 8.88 0.28 13.84
C MET A 12 10.11 1.16 13.66
N PHE A 13 10.55 1.89 14.72
CA PHE A 13 11.73 2.73 14.66
C PHE A 13 13.00 1.90 14.45
N VAL A 14 13.21 0.84 15.21
CA VAL A 14 14.40 -0.01 15.08
C VAL A 14 14.47 -0.60 13.67
N LEU A 15 13.38 -1.15 13.18
CA LEU A 15 13.31 -1.72 11.83
C LEU A 15 13.63 -0.68 10.74
N ILE A 16 13.07 0.52 10.86
CA ILE A 16 13.28 1.59 9.89
C ILE A 16 14.71 2.14 10.00
N ASP A 17 15.24 2.29 11.21
CA ASP A 17 16.59 2.81 11.42
C ASP A 17 17.66 1.84 10.92
N ASP A 18 17.52 0.54 11.19
CA ASP A 18 18.41 -0.49 10.65
C ASP A 18 18.47 -0.44 9.11
N ILE A 19 17.32 -0.31 8.46
CA ILE A 19 17.25 -0.14 7.01
C ILE A 19 17.89 1.19 6.60
N TRP A 20 17.60 2.28 7.35
CA TRP A 20 18.11 3.61 7.07
C TRP A 20 19.63 3.69 7.15
N GLN A 21 20.28 2.96 8.06
CA GLN A 21 21.74 2.87 8.12
C GLN A 21 22.34 2.38 6.77
N VAL A 22 21.60 1.53 6.05
CA VAL A 22 22.04 1.00 4.76
C VAL A 22 21.73 1.96 3.61
N ILE A 23 20.49 2.44 3.53
CA ILE A 23 20.03 3.23 2.36
C ILE A 23 20.21 4.73 2.52
N GLY A 24 20.32 5.25 3.76
CA GLY A 24 20.38 6.67 4.08
C GLY A 24 21.46 7.46 3.33
N PRO A 25 22.68 6.90 3.14
CA PRO A 25 23.71 7.55 2.34
C PRO A 25 23.26 7.93 0.91
N LEU A 26 22.33 7.18 0.30
CA LEU A 26 21.78 7.46 -1.04
C LEU A 26 20.86 8.69 -1.05
N TYR A 27 20.33 9.07 0.12
CA TYR A 27 19.37 10.17 0.28
C TYR A 27 19.95 11.37 1.01
N ARG A 28 21.27 11.34 1.28
CA ARG A 28 21.98 12.40 2.01
C ARG A 28 21.85 13.72 1.27
N ARG A 29 21.50 14.77 2.01
CA ARG A 29 21.42 16.13 1.51
C ARG A 29 22.58 16.95 2.03
N PRO A 30 23.00 17.96 1.27
CA PRO A 30 23.97 18.93 1.77
C PRO A 30 23.38 19.73 2.93
N GLY A 31 24.23 20.08 3.89
CA GLY A 31 23.88 20.87 5.08
C GLY A 31 23.98 20.10 6.39
N PRO A 32 23.74 20.78 7.51
CA PRO A 32 23.81 20.15 8.83
C PRO A 32 22.66 19.13 9.00
N PRO A 33 22.88 18.07 9.80
CA PRO A 33 21.83 17.10 10.11
C PRO A 33 20.66 17.79 10.81
N SER A 34 19.47 17.32 10.52
CA SER A 34 18.25 17.82 11.16
C SER A 34 18.15 17.32 12.61
N ALA A 35 17.64 18.15 13.52
CA ALA A 35 17.44 17.76 14.92
C ALA A 35 16.45 16.57 15.08
N CYS A 36 15.45 16.46 14.20
CA CYS A 36 14.69 15.22 14.01
C CYS A 36 15.36 14.45 12.86
N SER A 37 15.87 13.26 13.10
CA SER A 37 16.51 12.42 12.09
C SER A 37 15.55 12.02 10.97
N ASP A 38 16.06 11.49 9.86
CA ASP A 38 15.19 10.99 8.80
C ASP A 38 14.52 9.68 9.22
N SER A 39 15.18 8.81 10.01
CA SER A 39 14.59 7.61 10.59
C SER A 39 13.40 7.94 11.50
N GLU A 40 13.55 8.92 12.40
CA GLU A 40 12.44 9.39 13.25
C GLU A 40 11.28 9.92 12.44
N LEU A 41 11.55 10.73 11.41
CA LEU A 41 10.52 11.30 10.55
C LEU A 41 9.79 10.22 9.75
N LEU A 42 10.53 9.23 9.21
CA LEU A 42 9.96 8.09 8.49
C LEU A 42 9.08 7.27 9.43
N THR A 43 9.55 7.00 10.64
CA THR A 43 8.78 6.27 11.66
C THR A 43 7.50 6.99 12.01
N MET A 44 7.59 8.29 12.31
CA MET A 44 6.40 9.10 12.59
C MET A 44 5.39 9.09 11.44
N ALA A 45 5.86 9.16 10.19
CA ALA A 45 4.98 9.12 9.03
C ALA A 45 4.29 7.75 8.88
N LEU A 46 5.04 6.66 8.97
CA LEU A 46 4.54 5.31 8.75
C LEU A 46 3.62 4.82 9.89
N VAL A 47 4.02 5.07 11.14
CA VAL A 47 3.19 4.76 12.32
C VAL A 47 1.92 5.59 12.34
N GLY A 48 1.98 6.85 11.92
CA GLY A 48 0.81 7.71 11.81
C GLY A 48 -0.25 7.17 10.86
N GLU A 49 0.16 6.59 9.72
CA GLU A 49 -0.77 5.91 8.81
C GLU A 49 -1.38 4.65 9.46
N CYS A 50 -0.60 3.86 10.21
CA CYS A 50 -1.12 2.70 10.93
C CYS A 50 -2.16 3.08 12.00
N ARG A 51 -2.05 4.30 12.57
CA ARG A 51 -2.94 4.86 13.61
C ARG A 51 -4.12 5.65 13.04
N GLU A 52 -4.31 5.64 11.72
CA GLU A 52 -5.40 6.38 11.06
C GLU A 52 -5.29 7.91 11.25
N TRP A 53 -4.06 8.44 11.50
CA TRP A 53 -3.81 9.89 11.62
C TRP A 53 -3.60 10.51 10.23
N ASP A 54 -4.61 10.41 9.42
CA ASP A 54 -4.62 10.71 7.98
C ASP A 54 -4.43 12.21 7.66
N LYS A 55 -4.82 13.10 8.60
CA LYS A 55 -4.59 14.54 8.48
C LYS A 55 -3.29 14.94 9.16
N GLU A 56 -2.44 15.67 8.44
CA GLU A 56 -1.13 16.11 8.96
C GLU A 56 -1.23 16.96 10.22
N THR A 57 -2.33 17.72 10.38
CA THR A 57 -2.60 18.48 11.60
C THR A 57 -2.81 17.56 12.80
N ASN A 58 -3.61 16.50 12.61
CA ASN A 58 -3.87 15.52 13.65
C ASN A 58 -2.59 14.71 13.95
N LEU A 59 -1.90 14.24 12.91
CA LEU A 59 -0.65 13.51 13.05
C LEU A 59 0.37 14.27 13.90
N ILE A 60 0.61 15.55 13.60
CA ILE A 60 1.56 16.37 14.37
C ILE A 60 1.06 16.63 15.80
N ALA A 61 -0.25 16.85 15.99
CA ALA A 61 -0.84 17.04 17.32
C ALA A 61 -0.71 15.77 18.17
N GLU A 62 -1.01 14.60 17.60
CA GLU A 62 -0.90 13.32 18.31
C GLU A 62 0.55 13.03 18.71
N TRP A 63 1.54 13.26 17.84
CA TRP A 63 2.94 13.08 18.20
C TRP A 63 3.44 13.96 19.35
N GLN A 64 2.79 15.10 19.63
CA GLN A 64 3.15 15.89 20.83
C GLN A 64 2.95 15.12 22.14
N ASN A 65 2.04 14.14 22.16
CA ASN A 65 1.79 13.28 23.33
C ASN A 65 2.88 12.21 23.52
N TYR A 66 3.72 11.98 22.50
CA TYR A 66 4.76 10.93 22.48
C TYR A 66 6.18 11.51 22.39
N ARG A 67 6.42 12.69 22.99
CA ARG A 67 7.75 13.33 23.02
C ARG A 67 8.79 12.51 23.78
N HIS A 68 8.38 11.60 24.61
CA HIS A 68 9.29 10.67 25.29
C HIS A 68 9.93 9.68 24.31
N LEU A 69 9.27 9.35 23.20
CA LEU A 69 9.80 8.52 22.12
C LEU A 69 10.54 9.37 21.06
N PHE A 70 9.93 10.48 20.65
CA PHE A 70 10.47 11.40 19.65
C PHE A 70 10.57 12.81 20.24
N PRO A 71 11.73 13.19 20.81
CA PRO A 71 11.88 14.47 21.53
C PRO A 71 11.65 15.69 20.63
N VAL A 72 11.98 15.59 19.34
CA VAL A 72 11.88 16.67 18.38
C VAL A 72 10.81 16.37 17.33
N ILE A 73 9.64 16.97 17.49
CA ILE A 73 8.56 16.88 16.50
C ILE A 73 8.70 18.06 15.53
N PRO A 74 8.88 17.83 14.22
CA PRO A 74 8.98 18.90 13.23
C PRO A 74 7.65 19.67 13.12
N GLU A 75 7.74 20.94 12.77
CA GLU A 75 6.57 21.71 12.35
C GLU A 75 5.91 21.05 11.13
N ARG A 76 4.57 21.13 11.03
CA ARG A 76 3.76 20.50 9.97
C ARG A 76 4.30 20.75 8.55
N THR A 77 4.66 21.99 8.25
CA THR A 77 5.17 22.36 6.91
C THR A 77 6.51 21.70 6.59
N ARG A 78 7.40 21.65 7.60
CA ARG A 78 8.70 20.98 7.48
C ARG A 78 8.53 19.47 7.36
N PHE A 79 7.65 18.88 8.18
CA PHE A 79 7.33 17.46 8.14
C PHE A 79 6.85 17.04 6.75
N ASN A 80 5.83 17.74 6.23
CA ASN A 80 5.24 17.44 4.93
C ASN A 80 6.25 17.59 3.78
N ARG A 81 7.05 18.67 3.77
CA ARG A 81 8.09 18.86 2.76
C ARG A 81 9.14 17.74 2.81
N ARG A 82 9.62 17.37 4.00
CA ARG A 82 10.61 16.28 4.15
C ARG A 82 10.03 14.94 3.75
N ARG A 83 8.81 14.60 4.17
CA ARG A 83 8.13 13.36 3.77
C ARG A 83 8.02 13.24 2.25
N ARG A 84 7.58 14.29 1.55
CA ARG A 84 7.55 14.31 0.08
C ARG A 84 8.94 14.12 -0.55
N ASN A 85 9.93 14.77 0.00
CA ASN A 85 11.31 14.63 -0.49
C ASN A 85 11.91 13.24 -0.23
N LEU A 86 11.42 12.52 0.79
CA LEU A 86 11.84 11.16 1.15
C LEU A 86 10.93 10.08 0.54
N MET A 87 10.03 10.44 -0.36
CA MET A 87 9.09 9.49 -0.97
C MET A 87 9.81 8.27 -1.59
N GLY A 88 10.89 8.51 -2.33
CA GLY A 88 11.72 7.43 -2.89
C GLY A 88 12.37 6.55 -1.81
N ALA A 89 12.81 7.16 -0.70
CA ALA A 89 13.35 6.43 0.44
C ALA A 89 12.29 5.57 1.13
N ILE A 90 11.06 6.09 1.29
CA ILE A 90 9.93 5.32 1.83
C ILE A 90 9.69 4.06 1.01
N ASN A 91 9.66 4.18 -0.32
CA ASN A 91 9.52 3.00 -1.19
C ASN A 91 10.73 2.06 -1.09
N HIS A 92 11.94 2.61 -0.97
CA HIS A 92 13.16 1.79 -0.81
C HIS A 92 13.12 0.97 0.49
N VAL A 93 12.63 1.55 1.60
CA VAL A 93 12.36 0.80 2.84
C VAL A 93 11.42 -0.39 2.57
N ARG A 94 10.31 -0.19 1.84
CA ARG A 94 9.40 -1.26 1.45
C ARG A 94 10.12 -2.36 0.65
N GLN A 95 10.91 -1.97 -0.34
CA GLN A 95 11.66 -2.91 -1.19
C GLN A 95 12.70 -3.71 -0.39
N MET A 96 13.38 -3.11 0.58
CA MET A 96 14.31 -3.82 1.45
C MET A 96 13.59 -4.87 2.30
N VAL A 97 12.43 -4.54 2.85
CA VAL A 97 11.60 -5.49 3.60
C VAL A 97 11.13 -6.65 2.70
N LEU A 98 10.73 -6.38 1.47
CA LEU A 98 10.32 -7.43 0.52
C LEU A 98 11.47 -8.40 0.19
N ARG A 99 12.71 -7.91 0.12
CA ARG A 99 13.89 -8.77 -0.06
C ARG A 99 14.12 -9.68 1.14
N VAL A 100 13.96 -9.16 2.37
CA VAL A 100 14.09 -9.97 3.60
C VAL A 100 12.95 -10.97 3.73
N LEU A 101 11.74 -10.62 3.26
CA LEU A 101 10.60 -11.55 3.18
C LEU A 101 10.81 -12.67 2.16
N ASP A 102 11.84 -12.54 1.30
CA ASP A 102 12.15 -13.47 0.20
C ASP A 102 10.95 -13.71 -0.73
N VAL A 103 10.22 -12.62 -0.98
CA VAL A 103 9.00 -12.61 -1.79
C VAL A 103 9.24 -13.14 -3.21
N ALA A 104 10.48 -13.05 -3.71
CA ALA A 104 10.85 -13.59 -5.01
C ALA A 104 10.71 -15.12 -5.10
N GLN A 105 10.72 -15.83 -3.97
CA GLN A 105 10.53 -17.30 -3.94
C GLN A 105 9.06 -17.71 -3.88
N ASP A 106 8.13 -16.83 -3.50
CA ASP A 106 6.71 -17.19 -3.39
C ASP A 106 6.12 -17.61 -4.74
N GLY A 107 6.66 -17.12 -5.86
CA GLY A 107 6.28 -17.52 -7.22
C GLY A 107 4.79 -17.30 -7.55
N GLN A 108 3.98 -16.90 -6.56
CA GLN A 108 2.53 -16.74 -6.65
C GLN A 108 2.10 -15.39 -6.10
N CYS A 109 1.36 -14.64 -6.90
CA CYS A 109 0.85 -13.33 -6.54
C CYS A 109 -0.63 -13.17 -6.92
N VAL A 110 -1.26 -12.16 -6.34
CA VAL A 110 -2.62 -11.73 -6.70
C VAL A 110 -2.56 -10.30 -7.20
N ILE A 111 -3.31 -10.01 -8.25
CA ILE A 111 -3.44 -8.66 -8.80
C ILE A 111 -4.89 -8.18 -8.67
N ASP A 112 -5.06 -6.93 -8.24
CA ASP A 112 -6.35 -6.24 -8.20
C ASP A 112 -6.14 -4.72 -8.24
N SER A 113 -7.22 -3.96 -8.35
CA SER A 113 -7.17 -2.51 -8.39
C SER A 113 -8.17 -1.85 -7.44
N LEU A 114 -7.76 -0.68 -6.90
CA LEU A 114 -8.54 0.16 -6.00
C LEU A 114 -8.80 1.53 -6.62
N PRO A 115 -9.98 2.14 -6.42
CA PRO A 115 -10.21 3.53 -6.78
C PRO A 115 -9.46 4.48 -5.85
N VAL A 116 -8.86 5.53 -6.42
CA VAL A 116 -8.18 6.61 -5.69
C VAL A 116 -8.79 7.95 -6.12
N PRO A 117 -9.95 8.32 -5.57
CA PRO A 117 -10.56 9.60 -5.88
C PRO A 117 -9.73 10.75 -5.30
N VAL A 118 -9.61 11.85 -6.04
CA VAL A 118 -8.83 13.02 -5.62
C VAL A 118 -9.69 14.25 -5.39
N VAL A 119 -10.83 14.32 -6.04
CA VAL A 119 -11.80 15.41 -5.89
C VAL A 119 -13.21 14.81 -5.90
N GLN A 120 -14.09 15.34 -5.04
CA GLN A 120 -15.51 14.97 -5.09
C GLN A 120 -16.10 15.39 -6.43
N PHE A 121 -16.93 14.56 -7.01
CA PHE A 121 -17.45 14.72 -8.37
C PHE A 121 -17.98 16.14 -8.68
N HIS A 122 -18.78 16.71 -7.77
CA HIS A 122 -19.38 18.04 -7.95
C HIS A 122 -18.39 19.19 -7.80
N LEU A 123 -17.20 18.95 -7.22
CA LEU A 123 -16.15 19.96 -7.03
C LEU A 123 -15.08 19.94 -8.14
N VAL A 124 -15.13 18.99 -9.06
CA VAL A 124 -14.12 18.88 -10.12
C VAL A 124 -14.00 20.17 -10.94
N PRO A 125 -15.10 20.85 -11.36
CA PRO A 125 -14.98 22.08 -12.16
C PRO A 125 -14.31 23.24 -11.43
N SER A 126 -14.32 23.24 -10.09
CA SER A 126 -13.72 24.28 -9.25
C SER A 126 -12.38 23.87 -8.63
N SER A 127 -11.88 22.67 -8.97
CA SER A 127 -10.62 22.17 -8.43
C SER A 127 -9.44 22.97 -8.97
N THR A 128 -8.55 23.38 -8.06
CA THR A 128 -7.30 24.08 -8.39
C THR A 128 -6.08 23.16 -8.37
N GLY A 129 -6.29 21.84 -8.18
CA GLY A 129 -5.21 20.86 -8.18
C GLY A 129 -4.65 20.61 -9.58
N ASP A 130 -3.42 20.13 -9.64
CA ASP A 130 -2.69 19.79 -10.88
C ASP A 130 -3.08 18.43 -11.47
N TRP A 131 -4.29 17.97 -11.17
CA TRP A 131 -4.75 16.60 -11.43
C TRP A 131 -4.81 16.26 -12.91
N ASP A 132 -5.39 17.14 -13.75
CA ASP A 132 -5.51 16.93 -15.19
C ASP A 132 -4.13 16.84 -15.86
N ALA A 133 -3.18 17.68 -15.43
CA ALA A 133 -1.80 17.68 -15.94
C ALA A 133 -1.07 16.36 -15.65
N HIS A 134 -1.56 15.60 -14.66
CA HIS A 134 -1.03 14.29 -14.26
C HIS A 134 -1.95 13.13 -14.61
N GLY A 135 -2.89 13.32 -15.54
CA GLY A 135 -3.69 12.25 -16.10
C GLY A 135 -4.87 11.76 -15.24
N ALA A 136 -5.32 12.55 -14.25
CA ALA A 136 -6.56 12.22 -13.56
C ALA A 136 -7.74 12.24 -14.53
N ALA A 137 -8.66 11.30 -14.41
CA ALA A 137 -9.83 11.20 -15.26
C ALA A 137 -11.06 10.71 -14.50
N PHE A 138 -12.22 10.85 -15.16
CA PHE A 138 -13.43 10.22 -14.68
C PHE A 138 -13.38 8.72 -15.01
N GLY A 139 -13.60 7.89 -14.00
CA GLY A 139 -13.68 6.45 -14.12
C GLY A 139 -14.85 5.89 -13.33
N ARG A 140 -15.35 4.73 -13.75
CA ARG A 140 -16.44 4.04 -13.06
C ARG A 140 -15.89 2.98 -12.10
N CYS A 141 -16.30 3.07 -10.85
CA CYS A 141 -16.09 2.01 -9.87
C CYS A 141 -17.31 1.10 -9.86
N GLU A 142 -17.22 -0.07 -10.51
CA GLU A 142 -18.36 -0.99 -10.66
C GLU A 142 -18.82 -1.53 -9.31
N THR A 143 -17.91 -1.84 -8.40
CA THR A 143 -18.22 -2.36 -7.05
C THR A 143 -19.11 -1.38 -6.26
N LYS A 144 -18.83 -0.09 -6.35
CA LYS A 144 -19.57 0.97 -5.66
C LYS A 144 -20.67 1.61 -6.51
N LYS A 145 -20.77 1.25 -7.78
CA LYS A 145 -21.68 1.86 -8.77
C LYS A 145 -21.56 3.39 -8.83
N GLN A 146 -20.36 3.92 -8.58
CA GLN A 146 -20.08 5.35 -8.55
C GLN A 146 -19.07 5.75 -9.61
N THR A 147 -19.22 6.97 -10.13
CA THR A 147 -18.21 7.62 -10.95
C THR A 147 -17.28 8.39 -10.01
N ILE A 148 -15.99 8.17 -10.15
CA ILE A 148 -14.94 8.90 -9.44
C ILE A 148 -14.15 9.77 -10.41
N TYR A 149 -13.53 10.84 -9.89
CA TYR A 149 -12.51 11.59 -10.60
C TYR A 149 -11.17 11.40 -9.89
N GLY A 150 -10.18 10.90 -10.60
CA GLY A 150 -8.86 10.61 -10.05
C GLY A 150 -8.14 9.47 -10.75
N TYR A 151 -7.71 8.50 -9.96
CA TYR A 151 -6.83 7.42 -10.39
C TYR A 151 -7.36 6.06 -9.96
N ARG A 152 -6.70 5.03 -10.48
CA ARG A 152 -6.84 3.64 -10.06
C ARG A 152 -5.47 3.13 -9.63
N LEU A 153 -5.40 2.54 -8.44
CA LEU A 153 -4.20 1.94 -7.88
C LEU A 153 -4.27 0.44 -8.11
N HIS A 154 -3.39 -0.07 -8.96
CA HIS A 154 -3.20 -1.50 -9.17
C HIS A 154 -2.19 -2.02 -8.17
N LEU A 155 -2.45 -3.19 -7.60
CA LEU A 155 -1.62 -3.83 -6.59
C LEU A 155 -1.25 -5.24 -7.03
N LEU A 156 0.01 -5.58 -6.87
CA LEU A 156 0.52 -6.95 -6.92
C LEU A 156 0.92 -7.36 -5.50
N ILE A 157 0.27 -8.38 -4.95
CA ILE A 157 0.54 -8.83 -3.58
C ILE A 157 0.92 -10.31 -3.54
N THR A 158 1.71 -10.71 -2.53
CA THR A 158 1.96 -12.12 -2.23
C THR A 158 0.74 -12.78 -1.61
N LEU A 159 0.74 -14.12 -1.53
CA LEU A 159 -0.26 -14.85 -0.77
C LEU A 159 -0.22 -14.58 0.74
N GLY A 160 0.88 -14.03 1.25
CA GLY A 160 1.01 -13.54 2.63
C GLY A 160 0.51 -12.11 2.84
N GLY A 161 0.04 -11.43 1.77
CA GLY A 161 -0.50 -10.07 1.83
C GLY A 161 0.54 -8.94 1.75
N ALA A 162 1.81 -9.24 1.51
CA ALA A 162 2.83 -8.20 1.29
C ALA A 162 2.65 -7.57 -0.11
N ILE A 163 2.70 -6.23 -0.17
CA ILE A 163 2.54 -5.49 -1.42
C ILE A 163 3.88 -5.50 -2.17
N VAL A 164 3.98 -6.32 -3.20
CA VAL A 164 5.17 -6.51 -4.03
C VAL A 164 5.40 -5.29 -4.91
N ASP A 165 4.38 -4.93 -5.66
CA ASP A 165 4.43 -3.79 -6.57
C ASP A 165 3.08 -3.10 -6.67
N PHE A 166 3.09 -1.89 -7.22
CA PHE A 166 1.87 -1.12 -7.44
C PHE A 166 2.07 -0.11 -8.55
N GLU A 167 0.99 0.19 -9.24
CA GLU A 167 0.95 1.18 -10.31
C GLU A 167 -0.27 2.09 -10.15
N LEU A 168 -0.08 3.38 -10.38
CA LEU A 168 -1.14 4.39 -10.35
C LEU A 168 -1.47 4.83 -11.78
N THR A 169 -2.63 4.44 -12.26
CA THR A 169 -3.11 4.81 -13.60
C THR A 169 -4.28 5.78 -13.52
N SER A 170 -4.63 6.38 -14.65
CA SER A 170 -5.88 7.13 -14.79
C SER A 170 -7.09 6.27 -14.41
N ALA A 171 -8.14 6.85 -13.79
CA ALA A 171 -9.30 6.10 -13.34
C ALA A 171 -10.08 5.40 -14.47
N ASN A 172 -9.90 5.80 -15.73
CA ASN A 172 -10.49 5.19 -16.93
C ASN A 172 -9.53 4.26 -17.69
N ALA A 173 -8.31 4.05 -17.21
CA ALA A 173 -7.37 3.13 -17.83
C ALA A 173 -7.88 1.69 -17.79
N ASP A 174 -7.50 0.90 -18.79
CA ASP A 174 -7.80 -0.53 -18.83
C ASP A 174 -6.93 -1.30 -17.84
N ASP A 175 -7.54 -2.10 -16.97
CA ASP A 175 -6.82 -2.91 -15.97
C ASP A 175 -5.80 -3.86 -16.63
N ARG A 176 -6.04 -4.26 -17.88
CA ARG A 176 -5.16 -5.17 -18.64
C ARG A 176 -3.87 -4.50 -19.09
N ASP A 177 -3.91 -3.21 -19.44
CA ASP A 177 -2.71 -2.47 -19.81
C ASP A 177 -1.82 -2.22 -18.60
N ALA A 178 -2.40 -1.80 -17.48
CA ALA A 178 -1.69 -1.69 -16.21
C ALA A 178 -1.07 -3.02 -15.77
N ALA A 179 -1.83 -4.12 -15.89
CA ALA A 179 -1.31 -5.45 -15.58
C ALA A 179 -0.11 -5.82 -16.44
N ARG A 180 -0.15 -5.53 -17.76
CA ARG A 180 0.98 -5.80 -18.67
C ARG A 180 2.23 -5.06 -18.21
N ASP A 181 2.10 -3.77 -17.95
CA ASP A 181 3.22 -2.91 -17.62
C ASP A 181 3.84 -3.31 -16.28
N MET A 182 3.02 -3.48 -15.23
CA MET A 182 3.48 -3.88 -13.90
C MET A 182 4.08 -5.29 -13.90
N LEU A 183 3.41 -6.27 -14.50
CA LEU A 183 3.84 -7.67 -14.47
C LEU A 183 5.12 -7.90 -15.27
N SER A 184 5.40 -7.12 -16.32
CA SER A 184 6.62 -7.24 -17.12
C SER A 184 7.90 -7.14 -16.28
N ALA A 185 7.85 -6.45 -15.14
CA ALA A 185 8.97 -6.31 -14.19
C ALA A 185 9.16 -7.55 -13.28
N HIS A 186 8.23 -8.53 -13.30
CA HIS A 186 8.21 -9.67 -12.38
C HIS A 186 8.09 -11.01 -13.11
N PRO A 187 9.11 -11.43 -13.90
CA PRO A 187 9.04 -12.65 -14.70
C PRO A 187 8.93 -13.92 -13.83
N GLY A 188 8.33 -14.97 -14.41
CA GLY A 188 8.25 -16.30 -13.79
C GLY A 188 7.13 -16.47 -12.75
N LEU A 189 6.26 -15.49 -12.55
CA LEU A 189 5.19 -15.54 -11.56
C LEU A 189 3.96 -16.32 -12.06
N THR A 190 3.24 -16.93 -11.13
CA THR A 190 1.83 -17.28 -11.29
C THR A 190 0.97 -16.20 -10.64
N VAL A 191 0.17 -15.50 -11.44
CA VAL A 191 -0.62 -14.35 -10.98
C VAL A 191 -2.12 -14.69 -11.07
N ILE A 192 -2.84 -14.47 -9.98
CA ILE A 192 -4.29 -14.64 -9.92
C ILE A 192 -4.93 -13.25 -10.00
N GLY A 193 -5.76 -13.04 -11.02
CA GLY A 193 -6.47 -11.77 -11.23
C GLY A 193 -7.99 -11.93 -11.18
N ASP A 194 -8.69 -10.81 -10.96
CA ASP A 194 -10.16 -10.78 -11.10
C ASP A 194 -10.59 -10.83 -12.58
N LYS A 195 -11.90 -10.89 -12.80
CA LYS A 195 -12.53 -10.95 -14.13
C LYS A 195 -12.19 -9.76 -15.03
N GLY A 196 -11.78 -8.63 -14.47
CA GLY A 196 -11.29 -7.46 -15.20
C GLY A 196 -10.04 -7.76 -16.04
N TYR A 197 -9.22 -8.70 -15.59
CA TYR A 197 -7.97 -9.10 -16.24
C TYR A 197 -8.13 -10.23 -17.27
N ILE A 198 -9.36 -10.69 -17.56
CA ILE A 198 -9.61 -11.75 -18.55
C ILE A 198 -9.28 -11.24 -19.95
N SER A 199 -8.19 -11.78 -20.51
CA SER A 199 -7.74 -11.53 -21.89
C SER A 199 -6.84 -12.66 -22.34
N ALA A 200 -7.26 -13.43 -23.33
CA ALA A 200 -6.44 -14.48 -23.90
C ALA A 200 -5.14 -13.92 -24.55
N PRO A 201 -5.18 -12.83 -25.34
CA PRO A 201 -3.97 -12.22 -25.86
C PRO A 201 -2.99 -11.75 -24.78
N LEU A 202 -3.49 -11.14 -23.68
CA LEU A 202 -2.64 -10.73 -22.57
C LEU A 202 -1.98 -11.94 -21.88
N ALA A 203 -2.74 -13.01 -21.62
CA ALA A 203 -2.23 -14.20 -20.97
C ALA A 203 -1.14 -14.90 -21.83
N GLU A 204 -1.37 -14.98 -23.15
CA GLU A 204 -0.39 -15.51 -24.12
C GLU A 204 0.88 -14.66 -24.15
N GLN A 205 0.74 -13.34 -24.29
CA GLN A 205 1.87 -12.41 -24.27
C GLN A 205 2.70 -12.51 -22.99
N LEU A 206 2.04 -12.52 -21.82
CA LEU A 206 2.72 -12.63 -20.52
C LEU A 206 3.46 -13.96 -20.39
N TRP A 207 2.88 -15.04 -20.89
CA TRP A 207 3.53 -16.34 -20.90
C TRP A 207 4.74 -16.38 -21.82
N GLU A 208 4.58 -15.95 -23.08
CA GLU A 208 5.65 -16.03 -24.08
C GLU A 208 6.84 -15.13 -23.75
N GLN A 209 6.58 -13.89 -23.31
CA GLN A 209 7.64 -12.91 -23.10
C GLN A 209 8.29 -12.98 -21.72
N TYR A 210 7.50 -13.31 -20.70
CA TYR A 210 7.92 -13.20 -19.28
C TYR A 210 7.76 -14.48 -18.48
N GLN A 211 7.27 -15.56 -19.08
CA GLN A 211 6.95 -16.84 -18.40
C GLN A 211 5.96 -16.65 -17.23
N ILE A 212 5.07 -15.68 -17.33
CA ILE A 212 4.05 -15.37 -16.32
C ILE A 212 2.77 -16.12 -16.67
N ARG A 213 2.26 -16.89 -15.71
CA ARG A 213 0.98 -17.59 -15.82
C ARG A 213 -0.13 -16.75 -15.21
N LEU A 214 -0.94 -16.10 -16.02
CA LEU A 214 -2.12 -15.34 -15.56
C LEU A 214 -3.33 -16.27 -15.42
N LEU A 215 -3.84 -16.42 -14.19
CA LEU A 215 -5.02 -17.20 -13.85
C LEU A 215 -6.17 -16.27 -13.48
N THR A 216 -7.30 -16.41 -14.17
CA THR A 216 -8.52 -15.64 -13.88
C THR A 216 -9.72 -16.57 -13.72
N LEU A 217 -10.69 -16.17 -12.88
CA LEU A 217 -11.94 -16.90 -12.80
C LEU A 217 -12.74 -16.71 -14.09
N PRO A 218 -13.23 -17.80 -14.72
CA PRO A 218 -14.05 -17.70 -15.92
C PRO A 218 -15.35 -16.94 -15.60
N ARG A 219 -15.86 -16.20 -16.59
CA ARG A 219 -17.19 -15.60 -16.49
C ARG A 219 -18.27 -16.70 -16.49
N ALA A 220 -19.43 -16.42 -15.90
CA ALA A 220 -20.51 -17.40 -15.77
C ALA A 220 -20.99 -17.99 -17.12
N ASN A 221 -20.78 -17.27 -18.22
CA ASN A 221 -21.11 -17.67 -19.59
C ASN A 221 -19.96 -18.37 -20.35
N GLN A 222 -18.81 -18.61 -19.70
CA GLN A 222 -17.72 -19.35 -20.31
C GLN A 222 -17.85 -20.86 -20.04
N HIS A 223 -17.70 -21.67 -21.08
CA HIS A 223 -17.84 -23.13 -21.01
C HIS A 223 -16.70 -23.85 -20.27
N ALA A 224 -15.56 -23.20 -20.08
CA ALA A 224 -14.45 -23.75 -19.31
C ALA A 224 -14.77 -23.77 -17.81
N GLN A 225 -15.19 -24.93 -17.31
CA GLN A 225 -15.43 -25.12 -15.88
C GLN A 225 -14.13 -25.54 -15.18
N LEU A 226 -13.68 -24.71 -14.26
CA LEU A 226 -12.61 -25.09 -13.34
C LEU A 226 -13.11 -26.19 -12.40
N SER A 227 -12.23 -27.13 -12.04
CA SER A 227 -12.55 -28.12 -11.02
C SER A 227 -12.94 -27.45 -9.70
N PRO A 228 -13.82 -28.06 -8.88
CA PRO A 228 -14.23 -27.47 -7.59
C PRO A 228 -13.06 -27.14 -6.67
N VAL A 229 -11.97 -27.94 -6.72
CA VAL A 229 -10.76 -27.73 -5.94
C VAL A 229 -10.04 -26.44 -6.38
N VAL A 230 -9.80 -26.28 -7.68
CA VAL A 230 -9.16 -25.07 -8.24
C VAL A 230 -9.99 -23.83 -7.95
N ARG A 231 -11.32 -23.91 -8.12
CA ARG A 231 -12.21 -22.79 -7.78
C ARG A 231 -12.10 -22.40 -6.31
N ARG A 232 -12.07 -23.37 -5.40
CA ARG A 232 -11.90 -23.12 -3.94
C ARG A 232 -10.58 -22.41 -3.67
N LEU A 233 -9.48 -22.87 -4.24
CA LEU A 233 -8.15 -22.26 -4.09
C LEU A 233 -8.13 -20.81 -4.58
N ILE A 234 -8.65 -20.55 -5.78
CA ILE A 234 -8.72 -19.18 -6.32
C ILE A 234 -9.59 -18.27 -5.43
N ASN A 235 -10.71 -18.78 -4.90
CA ASN A 235 -11.55 -17.99 -3.98
C ASN A 235 -10.84 -17.69 -2.66
N GLN A 236 -10.10 -18.64 -2.09
CA GLN A 236 -9.30 -18.42 -0.88
C GLN A 236 -8.23 -17.35 -1.11
N VAL A 237 -7.53 -17.42 -2.23
CA VAL A 237 -6.51 -16.44 -2.61
C VAL A 237 -7.11 -15.06 -2.84
N ARG A 238 -8.30 -14.96 -3.44
CA ARG A 238 -9.00 -13.68 -3.59
C ARG A 238 -9.38 -13.03 -2.27
N GLN A 239 -9.71 -13.80 -1.23
CA GLN A 239 -9.97 -13.26 0.11
C GLN A 239 -8.77 -12.48 0.66
N ILE A 240 -7.54 -12.87 0.29
CA ILE A 240 -6.33 -12.18 0.72
C ILE A 240 -6.29 -10.76 0.14
N ILE A 241 -6.49 -10.61 -1.18
CA ILE A 241 -6.48 -9.28 -1.82
C ILE A 241 -7.66 -8.43 -1.35
N GLU A 242 -8.85 -9.03 -1.15
CA GLU A 242 -10.01 -8.34 -0.59
C GLU A 242 -9.72 -7.82 0.82
N THR A 243 -9.01 -8.61 1.65
CA THR A 243 -8.56 -8.18 2.99
C THR A 243 -7.57 -7.02 2.90
N VAL A 244 -6.56 -7.10 2.03
CA VAL A 244 -5.58 -6.02 1.83
C VAL A 244 -6.28 -4.76 1.32
N ASN A 245 -7.16 -4.88 0.33
CA ASN A 245 -7.94 -3.77 -0.20
C ASN A 245 -8.84 -3.12 0.86
N GLY A 246 -9.51 -3.94 1.69
CA GLY A 246 -10.28 -3.46 2.83
C GLY A 246 -9.42 -2.69 3.84
N GLN A 247 -8.25 -3.21 4.19
CA GLN A 247 -7.32 -2.52 5.08
C GLN A 247 -6.84 -1.19 4.50
N LEU A 248 -6.46 -1.16 3.22
CA LEU A 248 -6.01 0.05 2.55
C LEU A 248 -7.13 1.10 2.45
N THR A 249 -8.37 0.68 2.29
CA THR A 249 -9.53 1.58 2.23
C THR A 249 -9.94 2.06 3.62
N GLU A 250 -10.10 1.15 4.59
CA GLU A 250 -10.69 1.44 5.90
C GLU A 250 -9.66 2.00 6.89
N GLN A 251 -8.51 1.33 7.05
CA GLN A 251 -7.49 1.73 8.01
C GLN A 251 -6.56 2.81 7.44
N PHE A 252 -6.09 2.61 6.21
CA PHE A 252 -5.15 3.56 5.60
C PHE A 252 -5.83 4.68 4.81
N GLY A 253 -7.14 4.70 4.64
CA GLY A 253 -7.89 5.78 4.03
C GLY A 253 -7.40 6.16 2.62
N ILE A 254 -7.12 5.18 1.75
CA ILE A 254 -6.65 5.46 0.38
C ILE A 254 -7.67 6.30 -0.39
N GLU A 255 -8.96 6.04 -0.20
CA GLU A 255 -10.04 6.76 -0.88
C GLU A 255 -10.30 8.16 -0.28
N THR A 256 -9.87 8.40 0.96
CA THR A 256 -9.98 9.68 1.67
C THR A 256 -8.62 10.33 1.89
N ASN A 257 -7.74 10.27 0.91
CA ASN A 257 -6.31 10.57 1.04
C ASN A 257 -5.96 12.04 1.36
N HIS A 258 -6.88 12.99 1.30
CA HIS A 258 -6.70 14.43 1.58
C HIS A 258 -5.55 15.10 0.78
N ALA A 259 -5.10 14.53 -0.33
CA ALA A 259 -4.07 15.12 -1.15
C ALA A 259 -4.59 16.38 -1.88
N GLN A 260 -3.73 17.38 -2.03
CA GLN A 260 -4.04 18.64 -2.72
C GLN A 260 -3.23 18.80 -4.01
N SER A 261 -2.38 17.82 -4.35
CA SER A 261 -1.56 17.79 -5.54
C SER A 261 -1.15 16.35 -5.86
N PHE A 262 -0.79 16.09 -7.12
CA PHE A 262 -0.37 14.76 -7.56
C PHE A 262 0.84 14.23 -6.76
N TRP A 263 1.89 15.02 -6.59
CA TRP A 263 3.06 14.60 -5.80
C TRP A 263 2.76 14.43 -4.31
N GLY A 264 1.78 15.18 -3.80
CA GLY A 264 1.25 14.97 -2.46
C GLY A 264 0.52 13.63 -2.32
N LEU A 265 -0.26 13.26 -3.34
CA LEU A 265 -0.92 11.95 -3.43
C LEU A 265 0.11 10.82 -3.48
N CYS A 266 1.08 10.91 -4.39
CA CYS A 266 2.13 9.90 -4.49
C CYS A 266 2.85 9.67 -3.16
N ALA A 267 3.27 10.75 -2.48
CA ALA A 267 3.93 10.64 -1.19
C ALA A 267 3.06 9.94 -0.13
N ARG A 268 1.74 10.19 -0.13
CA ARG A 268 0.79 9.52 0.77
C ARG A 268 0.63 8.04 0.40
N LEU A 269 0.47 7.71 -0.87
CA LEU A 269 0.36 6.33 -1.32
C LEU A 269 1.61 5.53 -0.95
N TYR A 270 2.81 6.04 -1.24
CA TYR A 270 4.05 5.38 -0.83
C TYR A 270 4.11 5.16 0.68
N THR A 271 3.70 6.14 1.50
CA THR A 271 3.69 6.01 2.96
C THR A 271 2.71 4.92 3.40
N LYS A 272 1.47 4.91 2.89
CA LYS A 272 0.43 3.93 3.24
C LYS A 272 0.81 2.50 2.86
N LEU A 273 1.27 2.30 1.62
CA LEU A 273 1.66 0.98 1.12
C LEU A 273 2.89 0.44 1.84
N THR A 274 3.86 1.30 2.17
CA THR A 274 5.04 0.91 2.96
C THR A 274 4.64 0.57 4.38
N ALA A 275 3.81 1.37 5.04
CA ALA A 275 3.33 1.10 6.39
C ALA A 275 2.58 -0.24 6.48
N HIS A 276 1.69 -0.52 5.51
CA HIS A 276 1.03 -1.81 5.41
C HIS A 276 2.03 -2.97 5.31
N THR A 277 2.98 -2.89 4.36
CA THR A 277 3.99 -3.94 4.14
C THR A 277 4.87 -4.16 5.37
N LEU A 278 5.27 -3.09 6.06
CA LEU A 278 6.03 -3.19 7.32
C LEU A 278 5.23 -3.89 8.43
N CYS A 279 3.93 -3.63 8.54
CA CYS A 279 3.08 -4.31 9.52
C CYS A 279 2.95 -5.82 9.21
N VAL A 280 2.81 -6.20 7.94
CA VAL A 280 2.81 -7.61 7.53
C VAL A 280 4.15 -8.27 7.90
N TYR A 281 5.27 -7.60 7.60
CA TYR A 281 6.60 -8.08 7.95
C TYR A 281 6.79 -8.21 9.46
N LEU A 282 6.36 -7.22 10.23
CA LEU A 282 6.47 -7.22 11.68
C LEU A 282 5.66 -8.36 12.31
N ASN A 283 4.45 -8.64 11.81
CA ASN A 283 3.69 -9.82 12.23
C ASN A 283 4.45 -11.12 11.96
N ARG A 284 5.07 -11.26 10.79
CA ARG A 284 5.89 -12.43 10.48
C ARG A 284 7.11 -12.53 11.37
N LEU A 285 7.82 -11.43 11.59
CA LEU A 285 9.02 -11.37 12.46
C LEU A 285 8.70 -11.76 13.90
N LEU A 286 7.53 -11.36 14.40
CA LEU A 286 7.05 -11.70 15.75
C LEU A 286 6.47 -13.12 15.85
N GLY A 287 6.45 -13.90 14.77
CA GLY A 287 5.88 -15.25 14.74
C GLY A 287 4.36 -15.28 14.86
N ASN A 288 3.65 -14.18 14.55
CA ASN A 288 2.20 -14.16 14.55
C ASN A 288 1.68 -15.02 13.38
N PRO A 289 0.72 -15.95 13.60
CA PRO A 289 0.24 -16.82 12.54
C PRO A 289 -0.60 -16.08 11.47
N GLU A 290 -1.22 -14.97 11.85
CA GLU A 290 -2.10 -14.18 10.99
C GLU A 290 -1.40 -12.86 10.61
N TRP A 291 -0.63 -12.88 9.53
CA TRP A 291 0.20 -11.74 9.11
C TRP A 291 -0.61 -10.49 8.74
N LEU A 292 -1.86 -10.67 8.28
CA LEU A 292 -2.77 -9.58 7.93
C LEU A 292 -3.53 -8.99 9.13
N ARG A 293 -3.29 -9.44 10.36
CA ARG A 293 -3.82 -8.78 11.57
C ARG A 293 -3.03 -7.51 11.94
N ILE A 294 -2.86 -6.62 10.97
CA ILE A 294 -2.01 -5.44 11.11
C ILE A 294 -2.59 -4.39 12.06
N LYS A 295 -3.91 -4.23 12.12
CA LYS A 295 -4.57 -3.27 13.02
C LYS A 295 -4.24 -3.56 14.49
N ALA A 296 -4.11 -4.84 14.87
CA ALA A 296 -3.78 -5.24 16.22
C ALA A 296 -2.37 -4.84 16.69
N LEU A 297 -1.45 -4.55 15.75
CA LEU A 297 -0.12 -4.02 16.08
C LEU A 297 -0.20 -2.56 16.53
N ALA A 298 -0.92 -1.74 15.79
CA ALA A 298 -1.07 -0.32 16.06
C ALA A 298 -2.06 -0.03 17.20
N PHE A 299 -2.98 -0.96 17.52
CA PHE A 299 -4.01 -0.84 18.56
C PHE A 299 -4.00 -2.06 19.49
N PRO A 300 -2.91 -2.33 20.22
CA PRO A 300 -2.75 -3.55 21.02
C PRO A 300 -3.82 -3.73 22.10
N ASN A 301 -4.33 -2.67 22.70
CA ASN A 301 -5.33 -2.69 23.75
C ASN A 301 -6.78 -2.98 23.25
N ALA A 302 -7.03 -2.94 21.93
CA ALA A 302 -8.33 -3.30 21.38
C ALA A 302 -8.67 -4.81 21.54
N ARG A 303 -7.70 -5.65 21.85
CA ARG A 303 -7.89 -7.09 22.13
C ARG A 303 -8.66 -7.39 23.42
N ALA A 304 -8.61 -6.50 24.41
CA ALA A 304 -9.28 -6.74 25.71
C ALA A 304 -10.81 -6.56 25.65
N GLN A 305 -11.32 -5.87 24.63
CA GLN A 305 -12.75 -5.54 24.52
C GLN A 305 -13.55 -6.52 23.63
N SER A 306 -12.89 -7.33 22.81
CA SER A 306 -13.57 -8.28 21.90
C SER A 306 -13.76 -9.71 22.44
N ASN A 307 -13.20 -10.03 23.62
CA ASN A 307 -13.36 -11.34 24.26
C ASN A 307 -14.39 -11.35 25.40
N GLY A 308 -15.24 -10.34 25.48
CA GLY A 308 -16.26 -10.19 26.52
C GLY A 308 -17.68 -10.15 25.96
N PHE A 309 -18.05 -11.13 25.10
CA PHE A 309 -19.44 -11.47 24.80
C PHE A 309 -19.55 -12.93 24.45
#